data_be8900d7add46ddfcbbd9ecd19b8dc65
#
_entry.id   be8900d7add46ddfcbbd9ecd19b8dc65
#
_cell.length_a   1.000
_cell.length_b   1.000
_cell.length_c   1.000
_cell.angle_alpha   90.00
_cell.angle_beta   90.00
_cell.angle_gamma   90.00
#
_symmetry.space_group_name_H-M   'P 1'
#
loop_
_entity.id
_entity.type
_entity.pdbx_description
1 polymer ?
#
loop_
_entity_poly.entity_id
_entity_poly.type
_entity_poly.pdbx_seq_one_letter_code
_entity_poly.pdbx_strand_id
1 'polypeptide(L)'
;MSENKKNTIPDYSPFADIYAHSRPRYPSELFNYLVSLVDRHHLAWDCATGNGQAALELARHFDRIIATDISAEQINNAMQHPNIEYRVVKSEQSGLEDRSIDLVTIASAIHWFNLDDFYQELQRVVYPGGVVAAFTYHVGYVKPPFDRVFNRFYHEVLSPYFAPGARLVDNRYETITLPGKSLDSPDFQVSADWNFNQMLAFIRSWSGTQQYIRERGEDPVDLIREELSQISGTPQSIHTLRWPLYLRIARLNS
;
A
#
# COMPACT_ATOMS: atom_id res chain seq x y z
N MET A 1 -32.74 -2.02 2.25
CA MET A 1 -32.17 -2.62 1.03
C MET A 1 -30.71 -2.19 0.99
N SER A 2 -29.79 -3.07 1.40
CA SER A 2 -28.35 -2.77 1.36
C SER A 2 -27.89 -2.91 -0.10
N GLU A 3 -27.66 -1.80 -0.77
CA GLU A 3 -26.92 -1.83 -2.03
C GLU A 3 -25.57 -2.50 -1.77
N ASN A 4 -25.32 -3.54 -2.55
CA ASN A 4 -24.06 -4.25 -2.58
C ASN A 4 -22.98 -3.26 -3.02
N LYS A 5 -22.30 -2.56 -2.08
CA LYS A 5 -21.15 -1.73 -2.40
C LYS A 5 -20.11 -2.66 -3.02
N LYS A 6 -19.95 -2.58 -4.33
CA LYS A 6 -18.88 -3.30 -5.03
C LYS A 6 -17.54 -2.83 -4.46
N ASN A 7 -16.60 -3.74 -4.34
CA ASN A 7 -15.20 -3.43 -3.98
C ASN A 7 -14.58 -2.66 -5.16
N THR A 8 -14.91 -1.38 -5.27
CA THR A 8 -14.45 -0.53 -6.38
C THR A 8 -13.15 0.11 -5.92
N ILE A 9 -12.10 -0.05 -6.70
CA ILE A 9 -10.82 0.62 -6.49
C ILE A 9 -11.10 2.13 -6.47
N PRO A 10 -10.73 2.85 -5.40
CA PRO A 10 -10.90 4.30 -5.39
C PRO A 10 -10.09 4.94 -6.53
N ASP A 11 -10.69 5.90 -7.19
CA ASP A 11 -9.95 6.74 -8.14
C ASP A 11 -9.02 7.68 -7.37
N TYR A 12 -7.72 7.38 -7.40
CA TYR A 12 -6.67 8.20 -6.78
C TYR A 12 -6.14 9.29 -7.72
N SER A 13 -6.58 9.31 -8.98
CA SER A 13 -6.10 10.20 -10.02
C SER A 13 -6.12 11.70 -9.63
N PRO A 14 -7.23 12.24 -9.08
CA PRO A 14 -7.29 13.66 -8.74
C PRO A 14 -6.34 14.09 -7.60
N PHE A 15 -5.70 13.13 -6.93
CA PHE A 15 -4.89 13.35 -5.72
C PHE A 15 -3.51 12.69 -5.80
N ALA A 16 -3.08 12.28 -6.99
CA ALA A 16 -1.81 11.57 -7.20
C ALA A 16 -0.62 12.35 -6.64
N ASP A 17 -0.58 13.68 -6.80
CA ASP A 17 0.47 14.54 -6.25
C ASP A 17 0.47 14.58 -4.73
N ILE A 18 -0.71 14.72 -4.11
CA ILE A 18 -0.84 14.70 -2.64
C ILE A 18 -0.44 13.32 -2.13
N TYR A 19 -0.88 12.27 -2.80
CA TYR A 19 -0.57 10.88 -2.45
C TYR A 19 0.94 10.62 -2.50
N ALA A 20 1.62 11.04 -3.57
CA ALA A 20 3.04 10.80 -3.77
C ALA A 20 3.92 11.47 -2.68
N HIS A 21 3.52 12.66 -2.19
CA HIS A 21 4.30 13.44 -1.23
C HIS A 21 3.89 13.25 0.24
N SER A 22 2.70 12.66 0.49
CA SER A 22 2.15 12.49 1.84
C SER A 22 2.17 11.06 2.35
N ARG A 23 2.67 10.09 1.58
CA ARG A 23 2.80 8.71 2.05
C ARG A 23 4.19 8.44 2.60
N PRO A 24 4.29 7.72 3.74
CA PRO A 24 5.58 7.34 4.26
C PRO A 24 6.27 6.34 3.33
N ARG A 25 7.60 6.33 3.34
CA ARG A 25 8.39 5.38 2.56
C ARG A 25 8.57 4.08 3.33
N TYR A 26 8.53 2.97 2.61
CA TYR A 26 8.84 1.67 3.19
C TYR A 26 10.33 1.60 3.57
N PRO A 27 10.68 0.92 4.69
CA PRO A 27 12.06 0.79 5.11
C PRO A 27 12.85 -0.13 4.18
N SER A 28 14.11 0.20 3.90
CA SER A 28 14.99 -0.63 3.06
C SER A 28 15.23 -2.02 3.64
N GLU A 29 15.16 -2.15 4.95
CA GLU A 29 15.29 -3.43 5.68
C GLU A 29 14.22 -4.44 5.26
N LEU A 30 13.00 -3.98 4.95
CA LEU A 30 11.95 -4.83 4.40
C LEU A 30 12.39 -5.45 3.07
N PHE A 31 12.89 -4.63 2.14
CA PHE A 31 13.30 -5.12 0.82
C PHE A 31 14.55 -6.00 0.90
N ASN A 32 15.52 -5.65 1.74
CA ASN A 32 16.68 -6.50 2.01
C ASN A 32 16.24 -7.89 2.49
N TYR A 33 15.25 -7.94 3.38
CA TYR A 33 14.70 -9.21 3.86
C TYR A 33 13.98 -9.98 2.74
N LEU A 34 13.09 -9.34 1.98
CA LEU A 34 12.36 -10.00 0.90
C LEU A 34 13.30 -10.55 -0.19
N VAL A 35 14.33 -9.79 -0.53
CA VAL A 35 15.38 -10.19 -1.48
C VAL A 35 16.17 -11.39 -0.96
N SER A 36 16.44 -11.46 0.34
CA SER A 36 17.15 -12.61 0.93
C SER A 36 16.38 -13.93 0.89
N LEU A 37 15.08 -13.87 0.61
CA LEU A 37 14.22 -15.05 0.50
C LEU A 37 14.29 -15.72 -0.87
N VAL A 38 14.88 -15.10 -1.88
CA VAL A 38 14.99 -15.64 -3.24
C VAL A 38 16.43 -15.89 -3.64
N ASP A 39 16.68 -16.96 -4.39
CA ASP A 39 18.04 -17.33 -4.85
C ASP A 39 18.40 -16.62 -6.16
N ARG A 40 17.40 -16.14 -6.90
CA ARG A 40 17.53 -15.49 -8.20
C ARG A 40 17.07 -14.03 -8.10
N HIS A 41 17.79 -13.13 -8.77
CA HIS A 41 17.52 -11.70 -8.76
C HIS A 41 17.40 -11.14 -10.19
N HIS A 42 16.82 -11.93 -11.12
CA HIS A 42 16.70 -11.50 -12.51
C HIS A 42 15.49 -10.61 -12.72
N LEU A 43 14.32 -11.01 -12.23
CA LEU A 43 13.08 -10.30 -12.51
C LEU A 43 12.17 -10.25 -11.28
N ALA A 44 11.84 -9.05 -10.83
CA ALA A 44 10.80 -8.84 -9.85
C ALA A 44 9.56 -8.18 -10.49
N TRP A 45 8.39 -8.46 -9.92
CA TRP A 45 7.13 -7.83 -10.27
C TRP A 45 6.60 -7.02 -9.09
N ASP A 46 6.52 -5.69 -9.25
CA ASP A 46 5.82 -4.82 -8.31
C ASP A 46 4.39 -4.61 -8.80
N CYS A 47 3.46 -5.33 -8.20
CA CYS A 47 2.05 -5.42 -8.60
C CYS A 47 1.22 -4.36 -7.88
N ALA A 48 0.45 -3.57 -8.63
CA ALA A 48 -0.24 -2.36 -8.19
C ALA A 48 0.74 -1.36 -7.57
N THR A 49 1.75 -1.02 -8.36
CA THR A 49 2.95 -0.27 -7.97
C THR A 49 2.66 1.18 -7.54
N GLY A 50 1.50 1.73 -7.92
CA GLY A 50 1.20 3.14 -7.74
C GLY A 50 2.25 4.02 -8.42
N ASN A 51 2.86 4.92 -7.65
CA ASN A 51 3.93 5.79 -8.12
C ASN A 51 5.35 5.17 -8.08
N GLY A 52 5.47 3.85 -7.88
CA GLY A 52 6.73 3.12 -8.02
C GLY A 52 7.63 3.08 -6.77
N GLN A 53 7.12 3.35 -5.56
CA GLN A 53 7.96 3.36 -4.36
C GLN A 53 8.64 2.01 -4.09
N ALA A 54 7.88 0.91 -4.14
CA ALA A 54 8.43 -0.42 -3.93
C ALA A 54 9.30 -0.86 -5.11
N ALA A 55 8.87 -0.57 -6.35
CA ALA A 55 9.67 -0.83 -7.54
C ALA A 55 11.06 -0.19 -7.48
N LEU A 56 11.16 1.05 -7.00
CA LEU A 56 12.43 1.77 -6.88
C LEU A 56 13.38 1.11 -5.86
N GLU A 57 12.86 0.60 -4.75
CA GLU A 57 13.68 -0.14 -3.78
C GLU A 57 14.13 -1.49 -4.36
N LEU A 58 13.24 -2.22 -5.05
CA LEU A 58 13.60 -3.48 -5.73
C LEU A 58 14.65 -3.28 -6.83
N ALA A 59 14.64 -2.13 -7.51
CA ALA A 59 15.58 -1.81 -8.58
C ALA A 59 17.06 -1.80 -8.16
N ARG A 60 17.33 -1.77 -6.86
CA ARG A 60 18.68 -1.87 -6.28
C ARG A 60 19.18 -3.30 -6.19
N HIS A 61 18.30 -4.28 -6.38
CA HIS A 61 18.56 -5.69 -6.07
C HIS A 61 18.32 -6.63 -7.25
N PHE A 62 17.51 -6.22 -8.22
CA PHE A 62 17.13 -7.05 -9.38
C PHE A 62 17.64 -6.45 -10.67
N ASP A 63 17.98 -7.31 -11.63
CA ASP A 63 18.40 -6.90 -12.97
C ASP A 63 17.29 -6.10 -13.68
N ARG A 64 16.03 -6.49 -13.49
CA ARG A 64 14.85 -5.86 -14.10
C ARG A 64 13.65 -5.94 -13.16
N ILE A 65 12.86 -4.87 -13.19
CA ILE A 65 11.57 -4.78 -12.50
C ILE A 65 10.48 -4.57 -13.53
N ILE A 66 9.38 -5.31 -13.46
CA ILE A 66 8.13 -4.95 -14.12
C ILE A 66 7.21 -4.41 -13.03
N ALA A 67 6.80 -3.15 -13.18
CA ALA A 67 5.94 -2.44 -12.26
C ALA A 67 4.59 -2.20 -12.94
N THR A 68 3.51 -2.73 -12.38
CA THR A 68 2.19 -2.67 -13.02
C THR A 68 1.18 -1.97 -12.13
N ASP A 69 0.29 -1.20 -12.76
CA ASP A 69 -0.87 -0.61 -12.10
C ASP A 69 -2.04 -0.53 -13.07
N ILE A 70 -3.26 -0.54 -12.58
CA ILE A 70 -4.46 -0.33 -13.41
C ILE A 70 -4.66 1.14 -13.78
N SER A 71 -4.09 2.05 -13.00
CA SER A 71 -4.18 3.50 -13.20
C SER A 71 -3.04 4.00 -14.09
N ALA A 72 -3.40 4.45 -15.28
CA ALA A 72 -2.46 5.11 -16.19
C ALA A 72 -1.86 6.38 -15.56
N GLU A 73 -2.60 7.08 -14.72
CA GLU A 73 -2.13 8.29 -14.06
C GLU A 73 -1.06 7.99 -13.00
N GLN A 74 -1.23 6.92 -12.21
CA GLN A 74 -0.18 6.47 -11.29
C GLN A 74 1.11 6.14 -12.05
N ILE A 75 1.01 5.40 -13.15
CA ILE A 75 2.16 5.05 -13.99
C ILE A 75 2.82 6.31 -14.60
N ASN A 76 2.03 7.28 -15.07
CA ASN A 76 2.58 8.52 -15.65
C ASN A 76 3.34 9.36 -14.61
N ASN A 77 2.97 9.27 -13.33
CA ASN A 77 3.62 9.96 -12.22
C ASN A 77 4.66 9.09 -11.49
N ALA A 78 4.96 7.88 -12.01
CA ALA A 78 5.87 6.97 -11.35
C ALA A 78 7.34 7.40 -11.46
N MET A 79 8.10 7.08 -10.42
CA MET A 79 9.53 7.38 -10.34
C MET A 79 10.30 6.56 -11.37
N GLN A 80 11.00 7.25 -12.29
CA GLN A 80 11.71 6.60 -13.39
C GLN A 80 13.06 6.02 -12.93
N HIS A 81 13.35 4.80 -13.39
CA HIS A 81 14.64 4.14 -13.19
C HIS A 81 14.96 3.26 -14.41
N PRO A 82 16.23 3.15 -14.84
CA PRO A 82 16.57 2.46 -16.09
C PRO A 82 16.22 0.98 -16.13
N ASN A 83 16.15 0.28 -15.01
CA ASN A 83 15.77 -1.13 -14.95
C ASN A 83 14.32 -1.38 -14.50
N ILE A 84 13.47 -0.34 -14.45
CA ILE A 84 12.03 -0.46 -14.18
C ILE A 84 11.25 -0.24 -15.47
N GLU A 85 10.41 -1.22 -15.81
CA GLU A 85 9.45 -1.13 -16.90
C GLU A 85 8.05 -0.99 -16.32
N TYR A 86 7.37 0.12 -16.62
CA TYR A 86 6.01 0.39 -16.16
C TYR A 86 4.97 -0.04 -17.20
N ARG A 87 3.89 -0.72 -16.75
CA ARG A 87 2.78 -1.16 -17.60
C ARG A 87 1.42 -0.86 -16.98
N VAL A 88 0.47 -0.42 -17.79
CA VAL A 88 -0.93 -0.24 -17.38
C VAL A 88 -1.69 -1.52 -17.66
N VAL A 89 -1.82 -2.38 -16.65
CA VAL A 89 -2.52 -3.68 -16.74
C VAL A 89 -3.16 -4.05 -15.42
N LYS A 90 -4.12 -4.98 -15.45
CA LYS A 90 -4.73 -5.54 -14.25
C LYS A 90 -3.80 -6.57 -13.61
N SER A 91 -3.86 -6.67 -12.28
CA SER A 91 -3.11 -7.67 -11.51
C SER A 91 -3.44 -9.12 -11.90
N GLU A 92 -4.70 -9.37 -12.27
CA GLU A 92 -5.21 -10.68 -12.63
C GLU A 92 -4.85 -11.10 -14.07
N GLN A 93 -4.31 -10.18 -14.87
CA GLN A 93 -3.94 -10.40 -16.28
C GLN A 93 -2.69 -9.59 -16.60
N SER A 94 -1.58 -9.91 -15.96
CA SER A 94 -0.33 -9.13 -15.98
C SER A 94 0.35 -9.09 -17.35
N GLY A 95 0.09 -10.08 -18.22
CA GLY A 95 0.80 -10.24 -19.49
C GLY A 95 2.28 -10.63 -19.32
N LEU A 96 2.68 -11.09 -18.14
CA LEU A 96 4.02 -11.58 -17.86
C LEU A 96 4.20 -13.01 -18.41
N GLU A 97 5.44 -13.40 -18.69
CA GLU A 97 5.79 -14.74 -19.12
C GLU A 97 5.60 -15.77 -17.99
N ASP A 98 5.24 -16.99 -18.34
CA ASP A 98 5.09 -18.08 -17.37
C ASP A 98 6.42 -18.34 -16.66
N ARG A 99 6.35 -18.56 -15.34
CA ARG A 99 7.49 -18.96 -14.50
C ARG A 99 8.73 -18.07 -14.66
N SER A 100 8.52 -16.76 -14.82
CA SER A 100 9.58 -15.79 -15.06
C SER A 100 9.95 -14.95 -13.84
N ILE A 101 9.03 -14.83 -12.87
CA ILE A 101 9.15 -13.87 -11.75
C ILE A 101 9.79 -14.53 -10.52
N ASP A 102 10.85 -13.94 -10.01
CA ASP A 102 11.55 -14.41 -8.82
C ASP A 102 10.91 -13.90 -7.52
N LEU A 103 10.49 -12.62 -7.51
CA LEU A 103 9.82 -11.98 -6.38
C LEU A 103 8.63 -11.13 -6.85
N VAL A 104 7.49 -11.28 -6.20
CA VAL A 104 6.33 -10.38 -6.37
C VAL A 104 6.13 -9.57 -5.10
N THR A 105 5.99 -8.25 -5.23
CA THR A 105 5.58 -7.35 -4.15
C THR A 105 4.20 -6.77 -4.41
N ILE A 106 3.36 -6.68 -3.36
CA ILE A 106 2.04 -6.04 -3.39
C ILE A 106 1.94 -5.11 -2.17
N ALA A 107 2.22 -3.84 -2.41
CA ALA A 107 2.28 -2.83 -1.35
C ALA A 107 0.93 -2.13 -1.18
N SER A 108 0.21 -2.40 -0.08
CA SER A 108 -1.08 -1.80 0.28
C SER A 108 -2.15 -1.87 -0.83
N ALA A 109 -2.20 -2.98 -1.58
CA ALA A 109 -3.08 -3.09 -2.74
C ALA A 109 -3.90 -4.38 -2.84
N ILE A 110 -3.43 -5.51 -2.30
CA ILE A 110 -4.06 -6.84 -2.48
C ILE A 110 -5.55 -6.88 -2.08
N HIS A 111 -5.98 -6.01 -1.19
CA HIS A 111 -7.38 -5.90 -0.74
C HIS A 111 -8.34 -5.34 -1.80
N TRP A 112 -7.82 -4.91 -2.95
CA TRP A 112 -8.59 -4.48 -4.12
C TRP A 112 -8.79 -5.58 -5.16
N PHE A 113 -8.02 -6.68 -5.10
CA PHE A 113 -7.94 -7.69 -6.14
C PHE A 113 -9.10 -8.69 -6.07
N ASN A 114 -9.42 -9.29 -7.22
CA ASN A 114 -10.09 -10.57 -7.25
C ASN A 114 -9.05 -11.66 -6.90
N LEU A 115 -9.06 -12.09 -5.65
CA LEU A 115 -8.01 -12.97 -5.12
C LEU A 115 -7.93 -14.30 -5.86
N ASP A 116 -9.06 -14.88 -6.26
CA ASP A 116 -9.08 -16.18 -6.95
C ASP A 116 -8.38 -16.09 -8.31
N ASP A 117 -8.71 -15.08 -9.11
CA ASP A 117 -8.08 -14.85 -10.42
C ASP A 117 -6.61 -14.42 -10.26
N PHE A 118 -6.31 -13.59 -9.27
CA PHE A 118 -4.94 -13.15 -9.00
C PHE A 118 -4.05 -14.31 -8.55
N TYR A 119 -4.55 -15.24 -7.75
CA TYR A 119 -3.78 -16.41 -7.32
C TYR A 119 -3.49 -17.37 -8.49
N GLN A 120 -4.38 -17.47 -9.47
CA GLN A 120 -4.10 -18.21 -10.70
C GLN A 120 -2.98 -17.52 -11.51
N GLU A 121 -3.01 -16.20 -11.61
CA GLU A 121 -1.95 -15.45 -12.28
C GLU A 121 -0.61 -15.59 -11.56
N LEU A 122 -0.57 -15.51 -10.22
CA LEU A 122 0.64 -15.77 -9.44
C LEU A 122 1.23 -17.14 -9.72
N GLN A 123 0.39 -18.20 -9.74
CA GLN A 123 0.83 -19.57 -10.00
C GLN A 123 1.37 -19.74 -11.42
N ARG A 124 0.89 -18.96 -12.38
CA ARG A 124 1.36 -18.96 -13.76
C ARG A 124 2.71 -18.27 -13.91
N VAL A 125 2.87 -17.05 -13.34
CA VAL A 125 4.02 -16.19 -13.64
C VAL A 125 5.21 -16.39 -12.71
N VAL A 126 4.98 -16.82 -11.46
CA VAL A 126 6.07 -16.95 -10.49
C VAL A 126 6.91 -18.20 -10.79
N TYR A 127 8.23 -18.01 -10.79
CA TYR A 127 9.19 -19.10 -10.95
C TYR A 127 9.05 -20.12 -9.80
N PRO A 128 9.24 -21.42 -10.04
CA PRO A 128 9.24 -22.43 -8.98
C PRO A 128 10.22 -22.09 -7.85
N GLY A 129 9.71 -21.91 -6.63
CA GLY A 129 10.50 -21.42 -5.49
C GLY A 129 10.56 -19.91 -5.34
N GLY A 130 9.97 -19.17 -6.26
CA GLY A 130 9.82 -17.71 -6.13
C GLY A 130 8.91 -17.30 -4.98
N VAL A 131 8.98 -16.05 -4.58
CA VAL A 131 8.34 -15.53 -3.39
C VAL A 131 7.31 -14.46 -3.75
N VAL A 132 6.20 -14.45 -3.03
CA VAL A 132 5.17 -13.40 -3.08
C VAL A 132 5.05 -12.77 -1.70
N ALA A 133 5.08 -11.44 -1.65
CA ALA A 133 4.95 -10.66 -0.44
C ALA A 133 3.88 -9.58 -0.58
N ALA A 134 2.78 -9.71 0.15
CA ALA A 134 1.77 -8.67 0.32
C ALA A 134 1.96 -8.00 1.67
N PHE A 135 2.04 -6.67 1.68
CA PHE A 135 2.22 -5.93 2.92
C PHE A 135 1.41 -4.63 2.94
N THR A 136 1.04 -4.21 4.14
CA THR A 136 0.27 -2.99 4.37
C THR A 136 0.57 -2.43 5.75
N TYR A 137 0.13 -1.21 5.97
CA TYR A 137 0.04 -0.59 7.30
C TYR A 137 -1.36 -0.01 7.49
N HIS A 138 -1.75 0.15 8.76
CA HIS A 138 -3.02 0.74 9.16
C HIS A 138 -2.86 2.20 9.59
N VAL A 139 -3.79 2.73 10.40
CA VAL A 139 -3.64 4.04 11.07
C VAL A 139 -2.36 4.02 11.88
N GLY A 140 -1.45 4.95 11.65
CA GLY A 140 -0.22 5.08 12.42
C GLY A 140 -0.47 5.58 13.84
N TYR A 141 0.60 5.57 14.64
CA TYR A 141 0.57 6.15 15.98
C TYR A 141 1.69 7.17 16.17
N VAL A 142 1.44 8.13 17.08
CA VAL A 142 2.38 9.21 17.44
C VAL A 142 2.63 9.17 18.95
N LYS A 143 1.58 9.48 19.70
CA LYS A 143 1.47 9.45 21.15
C LYS A 143 -0.02 9.56 21.52
N PRO A 144 -0.43 9.11 22.72
CA PRO A 144 -1.84 8.93 23.10
C PRO A 144 -2.81 10.08 22.74
N PRO A 145 -2.48 11.37 22.88
CA PRO A 145 -3.40 12.43 22.47
C PRO A 145 -3.74 12.40 20.97
N PHE A 146 -2.74 12.26 20.08
CA PHE A 146 -2.96 12.15 18.63
C PHE A 146 -3.68 10.87 18.28
N ASP A 147 -3.25 9.74 18.87
CA ASP A 147 -3.77 8.41 18.56
C ASP A 147 -5.27 8.32 18.84
N ARG A 148 -5.74 8.97 19.92
CA ARG A 148 -7.18 9.05 20.21
C ARG A 148 -7.96 9.79 19.12
N VAL A 149 -7.45 10.92 18.64
CA VAL A 149 -8.10 11.70 17.58
C VAL A 149 -8.12 10.94 16.28
N PHE A 150 -6.98 10.33 15.89
CA PHE A 150 -6.88 9.56 14.65
C PHE A 150 -7.80 8.35 14.66
N ASN A 151 -7.82 7.56 15.73
CA ASN A 151 -8.67 6.38 15.84
C ASN A 151 -10.16 6.76 15.85
N ARG A 152 -10.56 7.78 16.62
CA ARG A 152 -11.93 8.27 16.61
C ARG A 152 -12.34 8.73 15.21
N PHE A 153 -11.53 9.53 14.55
CA PHE A 153 -11.80 10.03 13.20
C PHE A 153 -11.94 8.88 12.19
N TYR A 154 -11.03 7.92 12.24
CA TYR A 154 -11.05 6.75 11.36
C TYR A 154 -12.30 5.90 11.56
N HIS A 155 -12.62 5.54 12.80
CA HIS A 155 -13.69 4.60 13.10
C HIS A 155 -15.08 5.23 13.15
N GLU A 156 -15.21 6.46 13.63
CA GLU A 156 -16.53 7.08 13.83
C GLU A 156 -16.94 7.98 12.65
N VAL A 157 -15.98 8.65 11.99
CA VAL A 157 -16.29 9.57 10.89
C VAL A 157 -16.11 8.89 9.54
N LEU A 158 -14.97 8.24 9.30
CA LEU A 158 -14.62 7.72 7.98
C LEU A 158 -15.08 6.29 7.71
N SER A 159 -15.40 5.50 8.73
CA SER A 159 -15.76 4.08 8.57
C SER A 159 -16.85 3.82 7.50
N PRO A 160 -17.93 4.63 7.38
CA PRO A 160 -18.96 4.42 6.35
C PRO A 160 -18.47 4.66 4.92
N TYR A 161 -17.35 5.37 4.76
CA TYR A 161 -16.83 5.80 3.47
C TYR A 161 -15.72 4.90 2.93
N PHE A 162 -15.22 3.96 3.72
CA PHE A 162 -14.29 2.97 3.22
C PHE A 162 -14.98 1.90 2.37
N ALA A 163 -14.32 1.47 1.31
CA ALA A 163 -14.76 0.34 0.53
C ALA A 163 -14.65 -0.98 1.34
N PRO A 164 -15.43 -2.02 1.02
CA PRO A 164 -15.42 -3.29 1.76
C PRO A 164 -14.03 -3.93 1.92
N GLY A 165 -13.16 -3.77 0.93
CA GLY A 165 -11.78 -4.28 0.97
C GLY A 165 -10.93 -3.67 2.08
N ALA A 166 -11.23 -2.46 2.56
CA ALA A 166 -10.50 -1.84 3.67
C ALA A 166 -10.55 -2.67 4.96
N ARG A 167 -11.59 -3.50 5.15
CA ARG A 167 -11.67 -4.44 6.28
C ARG A 167 -10.50 -5.42 6.34
N LEU A 168 -9.92 -5.76 5.20
CA LEU A 168 -8.71 -6.60 5.16
C LEU A 168 -7.51 -5.86 5.76
N VAL A 169 -7.42 -4.54 5.57
CA VAL A 169 -6.40 -3.69 6.18
C VAL A 169 -6.65 -3.57 7.69
N ASP A 170 -7.90 -3.34 8.12
CA ASP A 170 -8.30 -3.28 9.52
C ASP A 170 -7.92 -4.58 10.26
N ASN A 171 -8.12 -5.73 9.60
CA ASN A 171 -7.75 -7.05 10.08
C ASN A 171 -6.28 -7.41 9.78
N ARG A 172 -5.41 -6.44 9.48
CA ARG A 172 -3.95 -6.63 9.32
C ARG A 172 -3.58 -7.73 8.33
N TYR A 173 -4.41 -7.91 7.28
CA TYR A 173 -4.30 -9.00 6.32
C TYR A 173 -4.35 -10.42 6.95
N GLU A 174 -4.81 -10.58 8.18
CA GLU A 174 -4.80 -11.87 8.89
C GLU A 174 -5.56 -12.98 8.15
N THR A 175 -6.57 -12.62 7.38
CA THR A 175 -7.39 -13.56 6.60
C THR A 175 -6.88 -13.78 5.18
N ILE A 176 -5.82 -13.08 4.75
CA ILE A 176 -5.21 -13.29 3.45
C ILE A 176 -4.29 -14.50 3.51
N THR A 177 -4.59 -15.49 2.69
CA THR A 177 -3.77 -16.72 2.53
C THR A 177 -3.22 -16.75 1.11
N LEU A 178 -1.94 -16.42 0.95
CA LEU A 178 -1.25 -16.49 -0.34
C LEU A 178 -1.04 -17.95 -0.75
N PRO A 179 -1.03 -18.26 -2.07
CA PRO A 179 -0.73 -19.61 -2.54
C PRO A 179 0.70 -20.02 -2.20
N GLY A 180 0.89 -21.30 -1.85
CA GLY A 180 2.20 -21.87 -1.53
C GLY A 180 2.48 -22.03 -0.04
N LYS A 181 3.76 -22.14 0.31
CA LYS A 181 4.21 -22.30 1.70
C LYS A 181 4.36 -20.92 2.36
N SER A 182 3.60 -20.66 3.42
CA SER A 182 3.76 -19.45 4.22
C SER A 182 5.16 -19.34 4.82
N LEU A 183 5.71 -18.15 4.82
CA LEU A 183 6.99 -17.81 5.45
C LEU A 183 6.76 -16.81 6.59
N ASP A 184 7.52 -16.98 7.66
CA ASP A 184 7.53 -16.00 8.76
C ASP A 184 8.27 -14.72 8.33
N SER A 185 8.05 -13.64 9.04
CA SER A 185 8.76 -12.39 8.83
C SER A 185 9.14 -11.74 10.15
N PRO A 186 10.28 -11.02 10.20
CA PRO A 186 10.52 -10.07 11.28
C PRO A 186 9.46 -8.98 11.31
N ASP A 187 9.37 -8.28 12.44
CA ASP A 187 8.57 -7.07 12.54
C ASP A 187 9.26 -5.92 11.81
N PHE A 188 8.51 -5.25 10.97
CA PHE A 188 8.95 -4.03 10.30
C PHE A 188 8.05 -2.87 10.68
N GLN A 189 8.62 -1.68 10.63
CA GLN A 189 7.91 -0.44 10.92
C GLN A 189 8.30 0.64 9.93
N VAL A 190 7.30 1.31 9.39
CA VAL A 190 7.49 2.58 8.68
C VAL A 190 7.51 3.70 9.72
N SER A 191 8.32 4.71 9.50
CA SER A 191 8.31 5.94 10.30
C SER A 191 8.51 7.18 9.44
N ALA A 192 7.92 8.29 9.87
CA ALA A 192 8.11 9.59 9.23
C ALA A 192 8.05 10.70 10.27
N ASP A 193 8.94 11.68 10.11
CA ASP A 193 8.99 12.89 10.94
C ASP A 193 8.23 14.00 10.21
N TRP A 194 7.01 14.30 10.65
CA TRP A 194 6.11 15.22 9.99
C TRP A 194 5.69 16.39 10.88
N ASN A 195 5.55 17.54 10.27
CA ASN A 195 4.87 18.68 10.88
C ASN A 195 3.34 18.52 10.75
N PHE A 196 2.63 19.46 11.38
CA PHE A 196 1.16 19.45 11.40
C PHE A 196 0.53 19.37 10.00
N ASN A 197 1.00 20.15 9.03
CA ASN A 197 0.44 20.16 7.69
C ASN A 197 0.67 18.85 6.94
N GLN A 198 1.83 18.23 7.11
CA GLN A 198 2.13 16.92 6.52
C GLN A 198 1.24 15.82 7.11
N MET A 199 0.97 15.85 8.42
CA MET A 199 0.02 14.92 9.05
C MET A 199 -1.39 15.08 8.47
N LEU A 200 -1.88 16.32 8.30
CA LEU A 200 -3.18 16.56 7.67
C LEU A 200 -3.21 16.11 6.21
N ALA A 201 -2.14 16.32 5.45
CA ALA A 201 -2.04 15.85 4.07
C ALA A 201 -2.11 14.31 3.99
N PHE A 202 -1.44 13.61 4.93
CA PHE A 202 -1.54 12.16 5.03
C PHE A 202 -2.98 11.68 5.29
N ILE A 203 -3.68 12.28 6.26
CA ILE A 203 -5.08 11.93 6.57
C ILE A 203 -5.99 12.20 5.36
N ARG A 204 -5.76 13.31 4.63
CA ARG A 204 -6.48 13.60 3.39
C ARG A 204 -6.25 12.56 2.31
N SER A 205 -5.08 11.93 2.27
CA SER A 205 -4.77 10.88 1.28
C SER A 205 -5.47 9.54 1.53
N TRP A 206 -6.19 9.36 2.65
CA TRP A 206 -6.92 8.13 2.94
C TRP A 206 -8.13 7.97 2.01
N SER A 207 -8.38 6.76 1.54
CA SER A 207 -9.49 6.48 0.62
C SER A 207 -10.86 6.86 1.21
N GLY A 208 -11.06 6.64 2.51
CA GLY A 208 -12.27 7.05 3.23
C GLY A 208 -12.45 8.56 3.26
N THR A 209 -11.36 9.34 3.47
CA THR A 209 -11.39 10.80 3.43
C THR A 209 -11.79 11.29 2.04
N GLN A 210 -11.17 10.71 1.00
CA GLN A 210 -11.47 11.07 -0.38
C GLN A 210 -12.91 10.71 -0.78
N GLN A 211 -13.42 9.60 -0.31
CA GLN A 211 -14.82 9.22 -0.54
C GLN A 211 -15.79 10.14 0.20
N TYR A 212 -15.48 10.53 1.44
CA TYR A 212 -16.27 11.52 2.18
C TYR A 212 -16.37 12.84 1.40
N ILE A 213 -15.23 13.38 0.93
CA ILE A 213 -15.19 14.63 0.14
C ILE A 213 -16.06 14.50 -1.12
N ARG A 214 -15.97 13.39 -1.86
CA ARG A 214 -16.78 13.17 -3.05
C ARG A 214 -18.29 13.14 -2.76
N GLU A 215 -18.70 12.53 -1.64
CA GLU A 215 -20.11 12.37 -1.30
C GLU A 215 -20.71 13.60 -0.61
N ARG A 216 -19.91 14.34 0.18
CA ARG A 216 -20.39 15.45 1.01
C ARG A 216 -20.02 16.83 0.49
N GLY A 217 -18.98 16.93 -0.35
CA GLY A 217 -18.47 18.21 -0.85
C GLY A 217 -17.66 19.00 0.20
N GLU A 218 -17.34 18.40 1.35
CA GLU A 218 -16.65 19.04 2.48
C GLU A 218 -15.41 18.23 2.85
N ASP A 219 -14.36 18.88 3.37
CA ASP A 219 -13.16 18.20 3.87
C ASP A 219 -13.37 17.75 5.32
N PRO A 220 -13.51 16.45 5.61
CA PRO A 220 -13.76 15.97 6.97
C PRO A 220 -12.57 16.20 7.92
N VAL A 221 -11.37 16.49 7.40
CA VAL A 221 -10.19 16.80 8.21
C VAL A 221 -10.40 18.09 9.02
N ASP A 222 -11.28 18.97 8.57
CA ASP A 222 -11.62 20.19 9.30
C ASP A 222 -12.33 19.90 10.64
N LEU A 223 -13.00 18.74 10.76
CA LEU A 223 -13.65 18.30 12.02
C LEU A 223 -12.65 18.00 13.15
N ILE A 224 -11.41 17.69 12.80
CA ILE A 224 -10.36 17.33 13.77
C ILE A 224 -9.19 18.31 13.80
N ARG A 225 -9.18 19.27 12.87
CA ARG A 225 -8.06 20.21 12.70
C ARG A 225 -7.74 20.99 13.96
N GLU A 226 -8.76 21.56 14.63
CA GLU A 226 -8.55 22.38 15.81
C GLU A 226 -7.98 21.57 16.97
N GLU A 227 -8.56 20.40 17.25
CA GLU A 227 -8.10 19.49 18.30
C GLU A 227 -6.66 19.02 18.05
N LEU A 228 -6.35 18.62 16.82
CA LEU A 228 -4.99 18.26 16.43
C LEU A 228 -4.00 19.43 16.55
N SER A 229 -4.42 20.65 16.22
CA SER A 229 -3.60 21.85 16.36
C SER A 229 -3.22 22.11 17.81
N GLN A 230 -4.17 21.97 18.75
CA GLN A 230 -3.92 22.14 20.18
C GLN A 230 -2.94 21.11 20.73
N ILE A 231 -2.97 19.89 20.22
CA ILE A 231 -2.06 18.79 20.61
C ILE A 231 -0.68 18.95 19.96
N SER A 232 -0.63 19.47 18.73
CA SER A 232 0.59 19.60 17.94
C SER A 232 1.55 20.65 18.47
N GLY A 233 1.06 21.67 19.16
CA GLY A 233 1.85 22.82 19.56
C GLY A 233 2.00 23.82 18.42
N THR A 234 3.23 24.17 18.02
CA THR A 234 3.44 25.09 16.90
C THR A 234 3.30 24.37 15.54
N PRO A 235 2.93 25.08 14.47
CA PRO A 235 2.82 24.48 13.14
C PRO A 235 4.11 23.82 12.62
N GLN A 236 5.27 24.25 13.14
CA GLN A 236 6.60 23.73 12.79
C GLN A 236 7.04 22.56 13.67
N SER A 237 6.30 22.26 14.76
CA SER A 237 6.64 21.12 15.62
C SER A 237 6.63 19.81 14.80
N ILE A 238 7.72 19.06 14.94
CA ILE A 238 7.86 17.77 14.25
C ILE A 238 7.41 16.65 15.19
N HIS A 239 6.65 15.72 14.64
CA HIS A 239 6.16 14.53 15.32
C HIS A 239 6.54 13.29 14.53
N THR A 240 7.10 12.31 15.21
CA THR A 240 7.40 11.01 14.59
C THR A 240 6.14 10.15 14.57
N LEU A 241 5.62 9.91 13.39
CA LEU A 241 4.55 8.93 13.16
C LEU A 241 5.19 7.58 12.88
N ARG A 242 4.56 6.52 13.37
CA ARG A 242 5.01 5.14 13.21
C ARG A 242 3.87 4.25 12.75
N TRP A 243 4.16 3.36 11.81
CA TRP A 243 3.21 2.39 11.27
C TRP A 243 3.82 1.00 11.29
N PRO A 244 3.36 0.09 12.15
CA PRO A 244 3.72 -1.31 12.01
C PRO A 244 3.31 -1.84 10.64
N LEU A 245 4.18 -2.60 10.00
CA LEU A 245 3.89 -3.28 8.74
C LEU A 245 3.33 -4.67 9.04
N TYR A 246 2.27 -5.01 8.35
CA TYR A 246 1.63 -6.32 8.39
C TYR A 246 1.92 -7.04 7.08
N LEU A 247 2.61 -8.17 7.17
CA LEU A 247 3.09 -8.92 6.02
C LEU A 247 2.39 -10.27 5.88
N ARG A 248 2.18 -10.67 4.64
CA ARG A 248 1.87 -12.04 4.24
C ARG A 248 2.88 -12.43 3.17
N ILE A 249 3.64 -13.47 3.43
CA ILE A 249 4.71 -13.93 2.53
C ILE A 249 4.51 -15.41 2.29
N ALA A 250 4.64 -15.80 1.04
CA ALA A 250 4.60 -17.21 0.67
C ALA A 250 5.63 -17.55 -0.42
N ARG A 251 6.21 -18.74 -0.35
CA ARG A 251 7.01 -19.33 -1.40
C ARG A 251 6.12 -20.22 -2.25
N LEU A 252 6.08 -19.98 -3.55
CA LEU A 252 5.32 -20.82 -4.46
C LEU A 252 6.07 -22.15 -4.68
N ASN A 253 5.31 -23.23 -4.64
CA ASN A 253 5.85 -24.56 -4.91
C ASN A 253 6.00 -24.78 -6.42
N SER A 254 6.87 -25.70 -6.76
CA SER A 254 7.13 -26.20 -8.13
C SER A 254 5.87 -26.81 -8.74
#